data_bb5def4d9500f356562f8972cf95d482
#
_entry.id   bb5def4d9500f356562f8972cf95d482
#
_cell.length_a   1.000
_cell.length_b   1.000
_cell.length_c   1.000
_cell.angle_alpha   90.00
_cell.angle_beta   90.00
_cell.angle_gamma   90.00
#
_symmetry.space_group_name_H-M   'P 1'
#
loop_
_entity.id
_entity.type
_entity.pdbx_description
1 polymer ?
#
loop_
_entity_poly.entity_id
_entity_poly.type
_entity_poly.pdbx_seq_one_letter_code
_entity_poly.pdbx_strand_id
1 'polypeptide(L)'
;IRKQNGLGIFATQSPEDALASDISAALIEQTATLILLPNPNASRDDYIEGLKLTDAEFEVVVNLDERSRSFLVKQGQASTVCQLNLRGMDDVLAVISASTDNIEVMDRVLDEQAQRHGVLANELTPEQWLEAFYANRKGTGRAKPAAARQTALR
;
A
#
# COMPACT_ATOMS: atom_id res chain seq x y z
N ILE A 1 18.67 -13.34 8.50
CA ILE A 1 17.89 -13.13 7.26
C ILE A 1 18.80 -13.24 6.03
N ARG A 2 19.96 -12.56 5.97
CA ARG A 2 20.90 -12.61 4.84
C ARG A 2 21.35 -14.03 4.45
N LYS A 3 21.63 -14.88 5.44
CA LYS A 3 22.07 -16.27 5.21
C LYS A 3 20.97 -17.19 4.65
N GLN A 4 19.70 -16.75 4.71
CA GLN A 4 18.52 -17.51 4.30
C GLN A 4 17.82 -16.90 3.07
N ASN A 5 18.46 -15.94 2.39
CA ASN A 5 17.87 -15.19 1.27
C ASN A 5 16.51 -14.54 1.61
N GLY A 6 16.33 -14.15 2.88
CA GLY A 6 15.12 -13.49 3.36
C GLY A 6 15.13 -12.00 3.07
N LEU A 7 13.94 -11.43 2.85
CA LEU A 7 13.68 -9.99 2.76
C LEU A 7 12.83 -9.57 3.97
N GLY A 8 13.28 -8.55 4.70
CA GLY A 8 12.51 -7.91 5.77
C GLY A 8 11.88 -6.62 5.24
N ILE A 9 10.58 -6.45 5.47
CA ILE A 9 9.86 -5.20 5.19
C ILE A 9 9.26 -4.74 6.52
N PHE A 10 9.59 -3.52 6.92
CA PHE A 10 9.10 -2.89 8.14
C PHE A 10 8.28 -1.66 7.74
N ALA A 11 7.12 -1.49 8.35
CA ALA A 11 6.28 -0.33 8.14
C ALA A 11 5.87 0.25 9.50
N THR A 12 5.93 1.58 9.63
CA THR A 12 5.47 2.31 10.80
C THR A 12 4.78 3.59 10.36
N GLN A 13 3.87 4.08 11.18
CA GLN A 13 3.23 5.38 10.98
C GLN A 13 4.07 6.53 11.55
N SER A 14 4.95 6.24 12.51
CA SER A 14 5.83 7.21 13.14
C SER A 14 7.28 6.71 13.11
N PRO A 15 8.23 7.50 12.58
CA PRO A 15 9.65 7.21 12.70
C PRO A 15 10.10 7.10 14.17
N GLU A 16 9.49 7.88 15.07
CA GLU A 16 9.78 7.87 16.50
C GLU A 16 9.61 6.46 17.11
N ASP A 17 8.56 5.72 16.74
CA ASP A 17 8.34 4.35 17.19
C ASP A 17 9.47 3.41 16.76
N ALA A 18 9.97 3.58 15.54
CA ALA A 18 11.10 2.81 15.04
C ALA A 18 12.41 3.22 15.74
N LEU A 19 12.58 4.50 16.03
CA LEU A 19 13.78 5.07 16.67
C LEU A 19 13.84 4.77 18.17
N ALA A 20 12.72 4.63 18.85
CA ALA A 20 12.63 4.29 20.27
C ALA A 20 12.93 2.82 20.58
N SER A 21 13.05 1.97 19.58
CA SER A 21 13.33 0.55 19.73
C SER A 21 14.80 0.29 20.08
N ASP A 22 15.08 -0.70 20.94
CA ASP A 22 16.43 -1.13 21.30
C ASP A 22 17.28 -1.59 20.11
N ILE A 23 16.62 -1.95 19.00
CA ILE A 23 17.30 -2.39 17.76
C ILE A 23 17.29 -1.31 16.67
N SER A 24 16.86 -0.10 16.99
CA SER A 24 16.65 0.99 16.02
C SER A 24 17.89 1.29 15.19
N ALA A 25 19.05 1.45 15.83
CA ALA A 25 20.32 1.74 15.15
C ALA A 25 20.68 0.64 14.14
N ALA A 26 20.58 -0.62 14.56
CA ALA A 26 20.87 -1.76 13.68
C ALA A 26 19.85 -1.88 12.55
N LEU A 27 18.57 -1.57 12.81
CA LEU A 27 17.53 -1.61 11.82
C LEU A 27 17.77 -0.55 10.73
N ILE A 28 18.08 0.70 11.11
CA ILE A 28 18.32 1.80 10.19
C ILE A 28 19.60 1.57 9.39
N GLU A 29 20.69 1.16 10.04
CA GLU A 29 21.98 0.89 9.38
C GLU A 29 21.91 -0.27 8.38
N GLN A 30 21.06 -1.27 8.63
CA GLN A 30 20.93 -2.45 7.77
C GLN A 30 19.80 -2.31 6.74
N THR A 31 18.98 -1.26 6.82
CA THR A 31 17.92 -1.02 5.86
C THR A 31 18.51 -0.46 4.56
N ALA A 32 18.44 -1.25 3.51
CA ALA A 32 18.99 -0.86 2.20
C ALA A 32 18.12 0.18 1.48
N THR A 33 16.82 0.22 1.77
CA THR A 33 15.86 1.12 1.10
C THR A 33 14.90 1.69 2.12
N LEU A 34 14.80 3.01 2.15
CA LEU A 34 13.76 3.76 2.88
C LEU A 34 12.73 4.27 1.88
N ILE A 35 11.46 4.10 2.20
CA ILE A 35 10.33 4.68 1.47
C ILE A 35 9.61 5.61 2.45
N LEU A 36 9.66 6.90 2.15
CA LEU A 36 9.14 7.95 3.02
C LEU A 36 7.94 8.61 2.36
N LEU A 37 6.79 8.47 2.99
CA LEU A 37 5.55 9.11 2.57
C LEU A 37 5.56 10.59 2.99
N PRO A 38 4.76 11.46 2.34
CA PRO A 38 4.60 12.85 2.74
C PRO A 38 4.23 12.96 4.21
N ASN A 39 4.91 13.82 4.94
CA ASN A 39 4.59 14.11 6.33
C ASN A 39 4.89 15.59 6.65
N PRO A 40 3.88 16.48 6.55
CA PRO A 40 4.07 17.90 6.82
C PRO A 40 4.40 18.21 8.30
N ASN A 41 4.15 17.24 9.19
CA ASN A 41 4.43 17.37 10.62
C ASN A 41 5.70 16.63 11.05
N ALA A 42 6.57 16.29 10.10
CA ALA A 42 7.79 15.54 10.36
C ALA A 42 8.72 16.28 11.34
N SER A 43 9.21 15.56 12.36
CA SER A 43 10.24 16.05 13.26
C SER A 43 11.60 16.07 12.53
N ARG A 44 12.26 17.22 12.52
CA ARG A 44 13.58 17.38 11.88
C ARG A 44 14.61 16.43 12.50
N ASP A 45 14.60 16.31 13.83
CA ASP A 45 15.57 15.48 14.55
C ASP A 45 15.39 14.00 14.21
N ASP A 46 14.15 13.50 14.17
CA ASP A 46 13.88 12.10 13.83
C ASP A 46 14.28 11.75 12.41
N TYR A 47 14.03 12.65 11.47
CA TYR A 47 14.32 12.40 10.06
C TYR A 47 15.79 12.62 9.70
N ILE A 48 16.41 13.69 10.17
CA ILE A 48 17.82 13.99 9.85
C ILE A 48 18.76 13.18 10.73
N GLU A 49 18.62 13.26 12.05
CA GLU A 49 19.52 12.56 12.95
C GLU A 49 19.15 11.09 13.11
N GLY A 50 17.85 10.77 13.15
CA GLY A 50 17.36 9.42 13.29
C GLY A 50 17.49 8.61 12.01
N LEU A 51 16.80 8.99 10.94
CA LEU A 51 16.76 8.26 9.66
C LEU A 51 17.92 8.61 8.72
N LYS A 52 18.84 9.52 9.11
CA LYS A 52 20.00 9.94 8.32
C LYS A 52 19.63 10.57 6.96
N LEU A 53 18.59 11.40 6.96
CA LEU A 53 18.26 12.19 5.79
C LEU A 53 19.15 13.44 5.70
N THR A 54 19.36 13.91 4.48
CA THR A 54 19.88 15.25 4.24
C THR A 54 18.78 16.30 4.41
N ASP A 55 19.16 17.58 4.61
CA ASP A 55 18.21 18.70 4.66
C ASP A 55 17.30 18.74 3.43
N ALA A 56 17.85 18.50 2.24
CA ALA A 56 17.10 18.50 0.99
C ALA A 56 16.07 17.36 0.94
N GLU A 57 16.42 16.17 1.41
CA GLU A 57 15.49 15.02 1.47
C GLU A 57 14.38 15.28 2.50
N PHE A 58 14.71 15.86 3.64
CA PHE A 58 13.73 16.25 4.65
C PHE A 58 12.72 17.27 4.10
N GLU A 59 13.21 18.33 3.44
CA GLU A 59 12.35 19.33 2.80
C GLU A 59 11.43 18.70 1.74
N VAL A 60 11.88 17.70 1.00
CA VAL A 60 11.03 16.96 0.07
C VAL A 60 9.90 16.27 0.82
N VAL A 61 10.18 15.55 1.90
CA VAL A 61 9.16 14.81 2.66
C VAL A 61 8.09 15.73 3.25
N VAL A 62 8.52 16.88 3.79
CA VAL A 62 7.62 17.88 4.40
C VAL A 62 6.72 18.57 3.36
N ASN A 63 7.27 18.85 2.18
CA ASN A 63 6.58 19.66 1.16
C ASN A 63 5.87 18.85 0.07
N LEU A 64 6.01 17.51 0.04
CA LEU A 64 5.23 16.68 -0.87
C LEU A 64 3.73 16.75 -0.53
N ASP A 65 2.90 16.93 -1.56
CA ASP A 65 1.45 16.88 -1.41
C ASP A 65 0.99 15.44 -1.09
N GLU A 66 0.32 15.26 0.05
CA GLU A 66 -0.22 13.97 0.50
C GLU A 66 -1.17 13.33 -0.52
N ARG A 67 -1.85 14.14 -1.34
CA ARG A 67 -2.80 13.68 -2.36
C ARG A 67 -2.13 13.31 -3.67
N SER A 68 -0.87 13.68 -3.86
CA SER A 68 -0.12 13.43 -5.10
C SER A 68 0.21 11.94 -5.31
N ARG A 69 0.11 11.11 -4.27
CA ARG A 69 0.62 9.72 -4.24
C ARG A 69 2.12 9.65 -4.53
N SER A 70 2.82 10.73 -4.25
CA SER A 70 4.28 10.80 -4.38
C SER A 70 4.94 10.44 -3.07
N PHE A 71 6.13 9.90 -3.13
CA PHE A 71 6.93 9.51 -1.98
C PHE A 71 8.41 9.56 -2.32
N LEU A 72 9.25 9.72 -1.30
CA LEU A 72 10.69 9.69 -1.45
C LEU A 72 11.21 8.27 -1.26
N VAL A 73 12.03 7.78 -2.18
CA VAL A 73 12.80 6.54 -2.07
C VAL A 73 14.26 6.90 -1.89
N LYS A 74 14.88 6.39 -0.82
CA LYS A 74 16.30 6.57 -0.53
C LYS A 74 16.99 5.21 -0.48
N GLN A 75 18.10 5.09 -1.21
CA GLN A 75 18.98 3.92 -1.20
C GLN A 75 20.43 4.37 -1.03
N GLY A 76 20.98 4.14 0.12
CA GLY A 76 22.31 4.63 0.47
C GLY A 76 22.36 6.17 0.37
N GLN A 77 23.18 6.70 -0.54
CA GLN A 77 23.34 8.14 -0.78
C GLN A 77 22.45 8.68 -1.92
N ALA A 78 21.77 7.79 -2.63
CA ALA A 78 20.87 8.17 -3.73
C ALA A 78 19.43 8.28 -3.24
N SER A 79 18.73 9.32 -3.66
CA SER A 79 17.31 9.48 -3.40
C SER A 79 16.58 9.98 -4.65
N THR A 80 15.31 9.63 -4.76
CA THR A 80 14.43 10.05 -5.85
C THR A 80 12.99 10.14 -5.38
N VAL A 81 12.24 11.06 -5.96
CA VAL A 81 10.79 11.13 -5.76
C VAL A 81 10.12 10.22 -6.78
N CYS A 82 9.31 9.30 -6.27
CA CYS A 82 8.48 8.41 -7.08
C CYS A 82 7.01 8.81 -6.93
N GLN A 83 6.21 8.48 -7.94
CA GLN A 83 4.76 8.64 -7.88
C GLN A 83 4.08 7.30 -8.20
N LEU A 84 3.15 6.89 -7.32
CA LEU A 84 2.37 5.69 -7.54
C LEU A 84 1.21 5.97 -8.49
N ASN A 85 1.27 5.40 -9.69
CA ASN A 85 0.19 5.50 -10.67
C ASN A 85 -0.69 4.25 -10.61
N LEU A 86 -1.89 4.42 -10.04
CA LEU A 86 -2.89 3.35 -9.88
C LEU A 86 -4.07 3.48 -10.85
N ARG A 87 -3.89 4.23 -11.96
CA ARG A 87 -4.94 4.37 -12.97
C ARG A 87 -5.29 3.02 -13.57
N GLY A 88 -6.58 2.72 -13.65
CA GLY A 88 -7.09 1.45 -14.17
C GLY A 88 -7.05 0.30 -13.17
N MET A 89 -6.68 0.54 -11.91
CA MET A 89 -6.70 -0.43 -10.82
C MET A 89 -7.86 -0.18 -9.83
N ASP A 90 -8.88 0.57 -10.24
CA ASP A 90 -9.97 0.99 -9.37
C ASP A 90 -10.71 -0.18 -8.73
N ASP A 91 -10.86 -1.28 -9.46
CA ASP A 91 -11.53 -2.50 -8.98
C ASP A 91 -10.68 -3.21 -7.91
N VAL A 92 -9.37 -3.33 -8.15
CA VAL A 92 -8.44 -3.91 -7.17
C VAL A 92 -8.38 -3.06 -5.92
N LEU A 93 -8.25 -1.73 -6.10
CA LEU A 93 -8.22 -0.77 -5.00
C LEU A 93 -9.48 -0.84 -4.13
N ALA A 94 -10.63 -1.10 -4.73
CA ALA A 94 -11.87 -1.22 -3.98
C ALA A 94 -11.92 -2.44 -3.08
N VAL A 95 -11.36 -3.56 -3.53
CA VAL A 95 -11.29 -4.81 -2.73
C VAL A 95 -10.34 -4.65 -1.55
N ILE A 96 -9.18 -4.00 -1.76
CA ILE A 96 -8.17 -3.82 -0.71
C ILE A 96 -8.39 -2.56 0.14
N SER A 97 -9.34 -1.70 -0.25
CA SER A 97 -9.65 -0.47 0.48
C SER A 97 -10.50 -0.79 1.72
N ALA A 98 -10.04 -0.32 2.87
CA ALA A 98 -10.78 -0.40 4.14
C ALA A 98 -11.80 0.75 4.31
N SER A 99 -12.31 1.36 3.23
CA SER A 99 -13.36 2.37 3.36
C SER A 99 -14.67 1.74 3.84
N THR A 100 -15.37 2.41 4.73
CA THR A 100 -16.61 1.92 5.32
C THR A 100 -17.63 1.50 4.24
N ASP A 101 -17.80 2.33 3.21
CA ASP A 101 -18.74 2.04 2.12
C ASP A 101 -18.39 0.74 1.37
N ASN A 102 -17.10 0.49 1.12
CA ASN A 102 -16.67 -0.75 0.45
C ASN A 102 -16.81 -1.97 1.35
N ILE A 103 -16.54 -1.84 2.65
CA ILE A 103 -16.70 -2.93 3.62
C ILE A 103 -18.17 -3.32 3.72
N GLU A 104 -19.09 -2.37 3.90
CA GLU A 104 -20.53 -2.65 3.99
C GLU A 104 -21.07 -3.34 2.73
N VAL A 105 -20.62 -2.91 1.55
CA VAL A 105 -21.01 -3.56 0.28
C VAL A 105 -20.42 -4.97 0.20
N MET A 106 -19.18 -5.15 0.61
CA MET A 106 -18.50 -6.45 0.57
C MET A 106 -19.18 -7.46 1.50
N ASP A 107 -19.44 -7.08 2.75
CA ASP A 107 -20.07 -7.94 3.75
C ASP A 107 -21.46 -8.40 3.26
N ARG A 108 -22.28 -7.46 2.76
CA ARG A 108 -23.59 -7.81 2.21
C ARG A 108 -23.49 -8.76 1.02
N VAL A 109 -22.57 -8.52 0.09
CA VAL A 109 -22.39 -9.37 -1.09
C VAL A 109 -21.89 -10.74 -0.70
N LEU A 110 -20.97 -10.85 0.26
CA LEU A 110 -20.46 -12.12 0.75
C LEU A 110 -21.60 -12.93 1.39
N ASP A 111 -22.44 -12.31 2.21
CA ASP A 111 -23.59 -12.99 2.83
C ASP A 111 -24.62 -13.48 1.78
N GLU A 112 -24.96 -12.64 0.80
CA GLU A 112 -25.88 -13.00 -0.28
C GLU A 112 -25.34 -14.14 -1.14
N GLN A 113 -24.06 -14.12 -1.48
CA GLN A 113 -23.44 -15.18 -2.28
C GLN A 113 -23.27 -16.49 -1.47
N ALA A 114 -22.93 -16.40 -0.19
CA ALA A 114 -22.84 -17.54 0.72
C ALA A 114 -24.19 -18.29 0.79
N GLN A 115 -25.29 -17.55 0.96
CA GLN A 115 -26.64 -18.13 0.94
C GLN A 115 -26.99 -18.77 -0.41
N ARG A 116 -26.62 -18.12 -1.52
CA ARG A 116 -26.87 -18.63 -2.88
C ARG A 116 -26.12 -19.92 -3.18
N HIS A 117 -24.88 -20.03 -2.71
CA HIS A 117 -24.02 -21.20 -2.94
C HIS A 117 -24.15 -22.26 -1.84
N GLY A 118 -24.83 -21.96 -0.73
CA GLY A 118 -25.01 -22.89 0.39
C GLY A 118 -23.71 -23.20 1.14
N VAL A 119 -22.80 -22.21 1.21
CA VAL A 119 -21.50 -22.29 1.88
C VAL A 119 -21.35 -21.15 2.89
N LEU A 120 -20.29 -21.17 3.70
CA LEU A 120 -19.96 -20.05 4.55
C LEU A 120 -19.27 -18.94 3.74
N ALA A 121 -19.38 -17.68 4.19
CA ALA A 121 -18.79 -16.54 3.50
C ALA A 121 -17.28 -16.67 3.28
N ASN A 122 -16.55 -17.26 4.23
CA ASN A 122 -15.10 -17.51 4.14
C ASN A 122 -14.73 -18.72 3.25
N GLU A 123 -15.70 -19.47 2.76
CA GLU A 123 -15.50 -20.59 1.83
C GLU A 123 -15.76 -20.18 0.37
N LEU A 124 -16.27 -18.97 0.14
CA LEU A 124 -16.49 -18.44 -1.21
C LEU A 124 -15.17 -18.23 -1.95
N THR A 125 -15.12 -18.66 -3.19
CA THR A 125 -14.00 -18.32 -4.07
C THR A 125 -14.16 -16.89 -4.62
N PRO A 126 -13.06 -16.22 -5.01
CA PRO A 126 -13.13 -14.87 -5.60
C PRO A 126 -14.10 -14.78 -6.77
N GLU A 127 -14.18 -15.79 -7.63
CA GLU A 127 -15.05 -15.83 -8.79
C GLU A 127 -16.54 -15.83 -8.42
N GLN A 128 -16.88 -16.32 -7.24
CA GLN A 128 -18.26 -16.40 -6.77
C GLN A 128 -18.81 -15.07 -6.26
N TRP A 129 -17.97 -14.14 -5.83
CA TRP A 129 -18.43 -12.89 -5.20
C TRP A 129 -17.92 -11.59 -5.85
N LEU A 130 -16.74 -11.59 -6.49
CA LEU A 130 -16.12 -10.36 -7.02
C LEU A 130 -16.99 -9.62 -8.03
N GLU A 131 -17.61 -10.33 -8.97
CA GLU A 131 -18.46 -9.70 -10.00
C GLU A 131 -19.68 -9.01 -9.36
N ALA A 132 -20.31 -9.66 -8.37
CA ALA A 132 -21.42 -9.11 -7.62
C ALA A 132 -20.98 -7.89 -6.79
N PHE A 133 -19.79 -7.93 -6.18
CA PHE A 133 -19.23 -6.79 -5.45
C PHE A 133 -19.02 -5.58 -6.37
N TYR A 134 -18.40 -5.76 -7.52
CA TYR A 134 -18.20 -4.67 -8.48
C TYR A 134 -19.50 -4.10 -9.03
N ALA A 135 -20.51 -4.93 -9.24
CA ALA A 135 -21.84 -4.48 -9.70
C ALA A 135 -22.58 -3.65 -8.65
N ASN A 136 -22.35 -3.91 -7.37
CA ASN A 136 -23.04 -3.22 -6.25
C ASN A 136 -22.31 -1.99 -5.71
N ARG A 137 -21.07 -1.71 -6.16
CA ARG A 137 -20.33 -0.50 -5.77
C ARG A 137 -21.01 0.76 -6.29
N LYS A 138 -21.22 1.74 -5.42
CA LYS A 138 -21.63 3.08 -5.79
C LYS A 138 -20.41 3.87 -6.30
N GLY A 139 -20.40 4.27 -7.56
CA GLY A 139 -19.67 5.46 -8.00
C GLY A 139 -18.31 5.30 -8.67
N THR A 140 -18.09 4.23 -9.44
CA THR A 140 -17.07 4.29 -10.50
C THR A 140 -17.70 3.86 -11.81
N GLY A 141 -17.66 4.78 -12.81
CA GLY A 141 -18.06 4.45 -14.16
C GLY A 141 -17.33 3.18 -14.62
N ARG A 142 -18.13 2.20 -15.07
CA ARG A 142 -17.67 0.91 -15.58
C ARG A 142 -16.48 1.08 -16.54
N ALA A 143 -15.27 0.82 -16.07
CA ALA A 143 -14.24 0.34 -16.97
C ALA A 143 -14.57 -1.15 -17.21
N LYS A 144 -14.94 -1.46 -18.46
CA LYS A 144 -15.16 -2.83 -18.91
C LYS A 144 -13.90 -3.66 -18.55
N PRO A 145 -14.02 -4.85 -17.91
CA PRO A 145 -12.86 -5.65 -17.59
C PRO A 145 -12.08 -5.90 -18.89
N ALA A 146 -10.79 -5.59 -18.88
CA ALA A 146 -9.91 -5.89 -19.99
C ALA A 146 -9.89 -7.41 -20.14
N ALA A 147 -10.47 -7.90 -21.25
CA ALA A 147 -10.43 -9.31 -21.60
C ALA A 147 -8.98 -9.81 -21.50
N ALA A 148 -8.76 -10.83 -20.69
CA ALA A 148 -7.48 -11.50 -20.55
C ALA A 148 -6.99 -11.87 -21.95
N ARG A 149 -5.96 -11.20 -22.44
CA ARG A 149 -5.24 -11.61 -23.64
C ARG A 149 -4.51 -12.90 -23.29
N GLN A 150 -5.11 -14.02 -23.65
CA GLN A 150 -4.40 -15.29 -23.78
C GLN A 150 -3.35 -15.09 -24.87
N THR A 151 -2.13 -14.80 -24.49
CA THR A 151 -0.99 -14.89 -25.39
C THR A 151 -0.61 -16.37 -25.45
N ALA A 152 -1.12 -17.05 -26.46
CA ALA A 152 -0.63 -18.36 -26.83
C ALA A 152 0.84 -18.21 -27.28
N LEU A 153 1.75 -18.76 -26.48
CA LEU A 153 3.12 -19.03 -26.92
C LEU A 153 3.08 -20.24 -27.86
N ARG A 154 3.40 -20.00 -29.11
CA ARG A 154 3.91 -21.02 -30.05
C ARG A 154 5.41 -20.94 -30.09
#